data_e95245a2372bafaaa4baf128a00a75c4
#
_entry.id   e95245a2372bafaaa4baf128a00a75c4
#
_cell.length_a   1.000
_cell.length_b   1.000
_cell.length_c   1.000
_cell.angle_alpha   90.00
_cell.angle_beta   90.00
_cell.angle_gamma   90.00
#
_symmetry.space_group_name_H-M   'P 1'
#
loop_
_entity.id
_entity.type
_entity.pdbx_description
1 polymer ?
#
loop_
_entity_poly.entity_id
_entity_poly.type
_entity_poly.pdbx_seq_one_letter_code
_entity_poly.pdbx_strand_id
1 'polypeptide(L)'
;AKTLFFLIAGSFSFTLGTRMLPKLRGIVKKYPISGVGFGVAALAIAGVPPMNTFFSKFQIIAGGFSVGAGNVAILVLVCIMVAETVATFAWFLKWMGYCLPGEPSDEVAAGAPLPRAMAFVFIVLIIMVIVSGPLSASWIG
;
A
#
# COMPACT_ATOMS: atom_id res chain seq x y z
N ALA A 1 -0.95 -7.75 0.07
CA ALA A 1 -0.60 -6.34 0.20
C ALA A 1 0.06 -6.03 1.55
N LYS A 2 -0.58 -6.31 2.69
CA LYS A 2 0.00 -6.03 4.03
C LYS A 2 1.34 -6.71 4.24
N THR A 3 1.48 -7.98 3.86
CA THR A 3 2.74 -8.73 3.95
C THR A 3 3.87 -8.05 3.19
N LEU A 4 3.62 -7.62 1.95
CA LEU A 4 4.59 -6.87 1.15
C LEU A 4 4.99 -5.57 1.84
N PHE A 5 4.02 -4.81 2.35
CA PHE A 5 4.27 -3.55 3.04
C PHE A 5 5.17 -3.74 4.28
N PHE A 6 4.86 -4.72 5.13
CA PHE A 6 5.65 -4.99 6.34
C PHE A 6 7.05 -5.52 6.03
N LEU A 7 7.20 -6.39 5.02
CA LEU A 7 8.51 -6.87 4.62
C LEU A 7 9.39 -5.75 4.07
N ILE A 8 8.83 -4.84 3.29
CA ILE A 8 9.56 -3.67 2.78
C ILE A 8 9.93 -2.72 3.93
N ALA A 9 8.99 -2.43 4.85
CA ALA A 9 9.29 -1.63 6.04
C ALA A 9 10.40 -2.27 6.90
N GLY A 10 10.37 -3.60 7.05
CA GLY A 10 11.45 -4.37 7.70
C GLY A 10 12.79 -4.24 6.96
N SER A 11 12.78 -4.28 5.63
CA SER A 11 13.99 -4.11 4.83
C SER A 11 14.61 -2.72 5.00
N PHE A 12 13.81 -1.66 5.11
CA PHE A 12 14.33 -0.32 5.41
C PHE A 12 14.98 -0.26 6.77
N SER A 13 14.38 -0.89 7.78
CA SER A 13 15.01 -1.01 9.10
C SER A 13 16.35 -1.75 9.04
N PHE A 14 16.46 -2.79 8.21
CA PHE A 14 17.65 -3.59 8.04
C PHE A 14 18.74 -2.87 7.23
N THR A 15 18.38 -2.23 6.11
CA THR A 15 19.35 -1.60 5.19
C THR A 15 19.74 -0.19 5.58
N LEU A 16 18.84 0.57 6.20
CA LEU A 16 19.03 2.00 6.53
C LEU A 16 19.21 2.24 8.03
N GLY A 17 18.95 1.25 8.88
CA GLY A 17 18.97 1.40 10.34
C GLY A 17 17.90 2.37 10.89
N THR A 18 16.95 2.80 10.07
CA THR A 18 15.89 3.74 10.47
C THR A 18 14.50 3.24 10.10
N ARG A 19 13.49 3.65 10.88
CA ARG A 19 12.07 3.41 10.63
C ARG A 19 11.30 4.72 10.45
N MET A 20 12.00 5.85 10.45
CA MET A 20 11.37 7.15 10.33
C MET A 20 11.07 7.47 8.87
N LEU A 21 9.79 7.61 8.51
CA LEU A 21 9.35 7.95 7.15
C LEU A 21 10.02 9.23 6.60
N PRO A 22 10.21 10.31 7.39
CA PRO A 22 10.90 11.51 6.90
C PRO A 22 12.34 11.28 6.40
N LYS A 23 12.98 10.20 6.86
CA LYS A 23 14.36 9.85 6.46
C LYS A 23 14.44 8.96 5.21
N LEU A 24 13.29 8.55 4.65
CA LEU A 24 13.20 7.66 3.48
C LEU A 24 13.08 8.41 2.15
N ARG A 25 13.35 9.73 2.12
CA ARG A 25 13.22 10.53 0.91
C ARG A 25 14.13 10.01 -0.21
N GLY A 26 13.59 9.98 -1.45
CA GLY A 26 14.33 9.56 -2.64
C GLY A 26 14.67 8.08 -2.70
N ILE A 27 13.93 7.24 -1.97
CA ILE A 27 14.23 5.81 -1.82
C ILE A 27 14.24 5.05 -3.14
N VAL A 28 13.43 5.49 -4.13
CA VAL A 28 13.35 4.83 -5.44
C VAL A 28 14.67 4.92 -6.20
N LYS A 29 15.46 5.97 -6.02
CA LYS A 29 16.75 6.12 -6.72
C LYS A 29 17.77 5.05 -6.32
N LYS A 30 17.84 4.73 -5.05
CA LYS A 30 18.79 3.74 -4.53
C LYS A 30 18.22 2.33 -4.42
N TYR A 31 16.94 2.21 -4.04
CA TYR A 31 16.24 0.95 -3.85
C TYR A 31 14.98 0.89 -4.71
N PRO A 32 15.09 0.79 -6.05
CA PRO A 32 13.94 0.88 -6.95
C PRO A 32 12.90 -0.21 -6.66
N ILE A 33 13.31 -1.44 -6.40
CA ILE A 33 12.40 -2.57 -6.10
C ILE A 33 11.64 -2.31 -4.80
N SER A 34 12.33 -1.90 -3.74
CA SER A 34 11.68 -1.60 -2.45
C SER A 34 10.78 -0.37 -2.53
N GLY A 35 11.21 0.67 -3.27
CA GLY A 35 10.42 1.89 -3.45
C GLY A 35 9.15 1.63 -4.26
N VAL A 36 9.25 0.95 -5.39
CA VAL A 36 8.08 0.54 -6.19
C VAL A 36 7.17 -0.37 -5.39
N GLY A 37 7.73 -1.36 -4.69
CA GLY A 37 6.97 -2.26 -3.85
C GLY A 37 6.26 -1.54 -2.70
N PHE A 38 6.88 -0.54 -2.08
CA PHE A 38 6.24 0.32 -1.08
C PHE A 38 5.04 1.05 -1.67
N GLY A 39 5.19 1.65 -2.86
CA GLY A 39 4.10 2.32 -3.56
C GLY A 39 2.95 1.38 -3.90
N VAL A 40 3.24 0.22 -4.51
CA VAL A 40 2.23 -0.79 -4.86
C VAL A 40 1.50 -1.30 -3.62
N ALA A 41 2.23 -1.60 -2.54
CA ALA A 41 1.63 -2.08 -1.30
C ALA A 41 0.74 -1.01 -0.63
N ALA A 42 1.19 0.26 -0.63
CA ALA A 42 0.43 1.39 -0.09
C ALA A 42 -0.88 1.60 -0.86
N LEU A 43 -0.83 1.63 -2.19
CA LEU A 43 -2.02 1.75 -3.05
C LEU A 43 -2.97 0.57 -2.88
N ALA A 44 -2.42 -0.65 -2.76
CA ALA A 44 -3.24 -1.84 -2.53
C ALA A 44 -3.93 -1.82 -1.17
N ILE A 45 -3.27 -1.38 -0.09
CA ILE A 45 -3.88 -1.25 1.24
C ILE A 45 -4.94 -0.14 1.25
N ALA A 46 -4.65 0.98 0.59
CA ALA A 46 -5.60 2.08 0.46
C ALA A 46 -6.87 1.67 -0.31
N GLY A 47 -6.79 0.65 -1.16
CA GLY A 47 -7.92 0.18 -1.96
C GLY A 47 -8.11 0.98 -3.24
N VAL A 48 -7.02 1.23 -3.96
CA VAL A 48 -7.06 1.93 -5.27
C VAL A 48 -7.28 0.90 -6.38
N PRO A 49 -8.15 1.17 -7.38
CA PRO A 49 -8.25 0.31 -8.55
C PRO A 49 -6.90 0.24 -9.29
N PRO A 50 -6.51 -0.90 -9.86
CA PRO A 50 -7.22 -2.16 -9.99
C PRO A 50 -6.91 -3.19 -8.87
N MET A 51 -6.52 -2.77 -7.69
CA MET A 51 -6.06 -3.66 -6.61
C MET A 51 -7.23 -4.45 -5.99
N ASN A 52 -6.95 -5.68 -5.52
CA ASN A 52 -7.95 -6.58 -4.90
C ASN A 52 -8.73 -5.92 -3.76
N THR A 53 -8.05 -5.17 -2.89
CA THR A 53 -8.66 -4.50 -1.74
C THR A 53 -9.75 -3.50 -2.16
N PHE A 54 -9.65 -2.90 -3.37
CA PHE A 54 -10.69 -2.05 -3.92
C PHE A 54 -12.01 -2.83 -4.08
N PHE A 55 -11.97 -3.97 -4.73
CA PHE A 55 -13.17 -4.78 -4.99
C PHE A 55 -13.82 -5.24 -3.69
N SER A 56 -13.02 -5.68 -2.70
CA SER A 56 -13.53 -6.06 -1.38
C SER A 56 -14.21 -4.89 -0.65
N LYS A 57 -13.56 -3.73 -0.59
CA LYS A 57 -14.14 -2.52 0.02
C LYS A 57 -15.41 -2.09 -0.71
N PHE A 58 -15.38 -2.10 -2.05
CA PHE A 58 -16.53 -1.72 -2.87
C PHE A 58 -17.75 -2.60 -2.58
N GLN A 59 -17.58 -3.93 -2.51
CA GLN A 59 -18.67 -4.86 -2.19
C GLN A 59 -19.23 -4.64 -0.80
N ILE A 60 -18.38 -4.42 0.21
CA ILE A 60 -18.82 -4.16 1.58
C ILE A 60 -19.63 -2.85 1.63
N ILE A 61 -19.16 -1.80 0.96
CA ILE A 61 -19.85 -0.51 0.92
C ILE A 61 -21.18 -0.65 0.18
N ALA A 62 -21.20 -1.26 -1.00
CA ALA A 62 -22.41 -1.46 -1.80
C ALA A 62 -23.45 -2.32 -1.06
N GLY A 63 -23.01 -3.43 -0.47
CA GLY A 63 -23.89 -4.29 0.36
C GLY A 63 -24.40 -3.56 1.60
N GLY A 64 -23.53 -2.78 2.25
CA GLY A 64 -23.90 -1.98 3.41
C GLY A 64 -24.96 -0.91 3.10
N PHE A 65 -24.87 -0.26 1.95
CA PHE A 65 -25.91 0.69 1.51
C PHE A 65 -27.24 0.00 1.19
N SER A 66 -27.22 -1.16 0.55
CA SER A 66 -28.44 -1.90 0.20
C SER A 66 -29.20 -2.36 1.45
N VAL A 67 -28.50 -2.85 2.47
CA VAL A 67 -29.10 -3.29 3.75
C VAL A 67 -29.41 -2.08 4.65
N GLY A 68 -28.61 -1.04 4.58
CA GLY A 68 -28.73 0.17 5.38
C GLY A 68 -29.96 1.03 5.07
N ALA A 69 -30.61 0.82 3.93
CA ALA A 69 -31.85 1.54 3.56
C ALA A 69 -32.97 1.44 4.62
N GLY A 70 -32.96 0.39 5.45
CA GLY A 70 -33.90 0.21 6.57
C GLY A 70 -33.27 0.29 7.96
N ASN A 71 -31.94 0.55 8.06
CA ASN A 71 -31.24 0.52 9.35
C ASN A 71 -30.17 1.61 9.44
N VAL A 72 -30.48 2.66 10.18
CA VAL A 72 -29.60 3.85 10.37
C VAL A 72 -28.23 3.47 10.94
N ALA A 73 -28.15 2.49 11.84
CA ALA A 73 -26.88 2.07 12.44
C ALA A 73 -25.92 1.49 11.36
N ILE A 74 -26.44 0.68 10.44
CA ILE A 74 -25.65 0.14 9.31
C ILE A 74 -25.18 1.29 8.41
N LEU A 75 -26.04 2.25 8.12
CA LEU A 75 -25.72 3.41 7.29
C LEU A 75 -24.59 4.24 7.89
N VAL A 76 -24.64 4.49 9.19
CA VAL A 76 -23.57 5.18 9.93
C VAL A 76 -22.25 4.43 9.84
N LEU A 77 -22.25 3.10 10.03
CA LEU A 77 -21.05 2.27 9.91
C LEU A 77 -20.44 2.34 8.49
N VAL A 78 -21.28 2.32 7.45
CA VAL A 78 -20.81 2.46 6.07
C VAL A 78 -20.18 3.84 5.83
N CYS A 79 -20.80 4.91 6.34
CA CYS A 79 -20.22 6.25 6.24
C CYS A 79 -18.87 6.35 6.94
N ILE A 80 -18.72 5.75 8.12
CA ILE A 80 -17.44 5.69 8.85
C ILE A 80 -16.39 4.93 8.01
N MET A 81 -16.76 3.81 7.41
CA MET A 81 -15.86 3.02 6.56
C MET A 81 -15.40 3.79 5.31
N VAL A 82 -16.29 4.56 4.68
CA VAL A 82 -15.94 5.44 3.55
C VAL A 82 -14.97 6.52 4.01
N ALA A 83 -15.25 7.19 5.11
CA ALA A 83 -14.38 8.23 5.68
C ALA A 83 -12.99 7.68 6.03
N GLU A 84 -12.91 6.49 6.65
CA GLU A 84 -11.65 5.79 6.94
C GLU A 84 -10.87 5.51 5.66
N THR A 85 -11.55 5.03 4.62
CA THR A 85 -10.91 4.71 3.34
C THR A 85 -10.29 5.96 2.70
N VAL A 86 -11.00 7.09 2.71
CA VAL A 86 -10.48 8.36 2.20
C VAL A 86 -9.30 8.86 3.03
N ALA A 87 -9.41 8.81 4.36
CA ALA A 87 -8.33 9.23 5.27
C ALA A 87 -7.07 8.38 5.08
N THR A 88 -7.23 7.06 4.98
CA THR A 88 -6.13 6.12 4.73
C THR A 88 -5.45 6.40 3.38
N PHE A 89 -6.23 6.63 2.33
CA PHE A 89 -5.71 6.96 1.00
C PHE A 89 -4.91 8.28 1.03
N ALA A 90 -5.47 9.33 1.63
CA ALA A 90 -4.79 10.63 1.75
C ALA A 90 -3.47 10.52 2.55
N TRP A 91 -3.47 9.73 3.62
CA TRP A 91 -2.28 9.47 4.43
C TRP A 91 -1.18 8.77 3.61
N PHE A 92 -1.52 7.71 2.88
CA PHE A 92 -0.57 7.00 2.03
C PHE A 92 -0.05 7.87 0.88
N LEU A 93 -0.91 8.64 0.22
CA LEU A 93 -0.49 9.57 -0.84
C LEU A 93 0.52 10.60 -0.33
N LYS A 94 0.27 11.18 0.85
CA LYS A 94 1.21 12.12 1.48
C LYS A 94 2.58 11.50 1.65
N TRP A 95 2.66 10.31 2.24
CA TRP A 95 3.94 9.66 2.53
C TRP A 95 4.62 9.09 1.28
N MET A 96 3.86 8.57 0.31
CA MET A 96 4.41 8.19 -0.99
C MET A 96 5.01 9.39 -1.71
N GLY A 97 4.29 10.50 -1.76
CA GLY A 97 4.77 11.74 -2.38
C GLY A 97 6.03 12.30 -1.69
N TYR A 98 6.22 12.00 -0.42
CA TYR A 98 7.42 12.41 0.32
C TYR A 98 8.58 11.43 0.17
N CYS A 99 8.34 10.12 0.30
CA CYS A 99 9.40 9.12 0.38
C CYS A 99 9.92 8.68 -1.00
N LEU A 100 9.03 8.55 -2.01
CA LEU A 100 9.41 7.96 -3.28
C LEU A 100 10.26 8.91 -4.15
N PRO A 101 9.84 10.17 -4.43
CA PRO A 101 10.56 11.06 -5.32
C PRO A 101 11.68 11.83 -4.59
N GLY A 102 12.49 12.50 -5.40
CA GLY A 102 13.50 13.46 -4.92
C GLY A 102 14.90 12.87 -4.83
N GLU A 103 15.82 13.68 -4.28
CA GLU A 103 17.17 13.21 -4.00
C GLU A 103 17.19 12.35 -2.73
N PRO A 104 18.01 11.27 -2.74
CA PRO A 104 18.16 10.41 -1.58
C PRO A 104 18.60 11.21 -0.35
N SER A 105 17.96 10.97 0.79
CA SER A 105 18.45 11.48 2.08
C SER A 105 19.81 10.87 2.42
N ASP A 106 20.53 11.47 3.37
CA ASP A 106 21.86 10.98 3.80
C ASP A 106 21.76 9.53 4.29
N GLU A 107 20.68 9.18 5.00
CA GLU A 107 20.45 7.80 5.47
C GLU A 107 20.20 6.85 4.29
N VAL A 108 19.44 7.27 3.30
CA VAL A 108 19.20 6.45 2.09
C VAL A 108 20.51 6.31 1.31
N ALA A 109 21.26 7.40 1.14
CA ALA A 109 22.54 7.39 0.43
C ALA A 109 23.59 6.50 1.11
N ALA A 110 23.64 6.49 2.45
CA ALA A 110 24.56 5.68 3.23
C ALA A 110 24.14 4.23 3.43
N GLY A 111 22.87 3.89 3.14
CA GLY A 111 22.29 2.56 3.41
C GLY A 111 23.01 1.42 2.72
N ALA A 112 22.98 0.23 3.35
CA ALA A 112 23.55 -1.01 2.81
C ALA A 112 22.78 -1.53 1.59
N PRO A 113 23.43 -2.28 0.66
CA PRO A 113 22.75 -2.84 -0.50
C PRO A 113 21.67 -3.84 -0.08
N LEU A 114 20.54 -3.85 -0.82
CA LEU A 114 19.46 -4.80 -0.59
C LEU A 114 19.94 -6.23 -0.97
N PRO A 115 19.81 -7.23 -0.08
CA PRO A 115 20.13 -8.61 -0.41
C PRO A 115 19.30 -9.13 -1.60
N ARG A 116 19.92 -9.85 -2.53
CA ARG A 116 19.26 -10.38 -3.73
C ARG A 116 18.05 -11.25 -3.43
N ALA A 117 18.12 -12.04 -2.35
CA ALA A 117 17.00 -12.88 -1.90
C ALA A 117 15.77 -12.02 -1.50
N MET A 118 15.98 -10.91 -0.79
CA MET A 118 14.90 -9.97 -0.45
C MET A 118 14.31 -9.32 -1.69
N ALA A 119 15.16 -8.89 -2.64
CA ALA A 119 14.70 -8.30 -3.90
C ALA A 119 13.83 -9.28 -4.68
N PHE A 120 14.23 -10.56 -4.77
CA PHE A 120 13.44 -11.61 -5.42
C PHE A 120 12.05 -11.78 -4.76
N VAL A 121 12.01 -11.89 -3.44
CA VAL A 121 10.74 -12.00 -2.70
C VAL A 121 9.83 -10.80 -2.95
N PHE A 122 10.39 -9.58 -2.98
CA PHE A 122 9.61 -8.37 -3.25
C PHE A 122 9.04 -8.38 -4.66
N ILE A 123 9.80 -8.76 -5.67
CA ILE A 123 9.31 -8.86 -7.06
C ILE A 123 8.15 -9.85 -7.14
N VAL A 124 8.29 -11.03 -6.56
CA VAL A 124 7.21 -12.04 -6.55
C VAL A 124 5.95 -11.49 -5.86
N LEU A 125 6.09 -10.87 -4.71
CA LEU A 125 4.96 -10.30 -3.96
C LEU A 125 4.32 -9.11 -4.68
N ILE A 126 5.10 -8.26 -5.35
CA ILE A 126 4.58 -7.16 -6.17
C ILE A 126 3.71 -7.71 -7.31
N ILE A 127 4.22 -8.72 -8.04
CA ILE A 127 3.47 -9.37 -9.11
C ILE A 127 2.18 -10.00 -8.58
N MET A 128 2.24 -10.72 -7.46
CA MET A 128 1.06 -11.32 -6.83
C MET A 128 0.02 -10.27 -6.42
N VAL A 129 0.43 -9.14 -5.87
CA VAL A 129 -0.47 -8.05 -5.48
C VAL A 129 -1.15 -7.43 -6.70
N ILE A 130 -0.40 -7.19 -7.78
CA ILE A 130 -0.94 -6.60 -9.02
C ILE A 130 -1.90 -7.58 -9.70
N VAL A 131 -1.50 -8.84 -9.84
CA VAL A 131 -2.29 -9.87 -10.55
C VAL A 131 -3.56 -10.24 -9.78
N SER A 132 -3.54 -10.19 -8.43
CA SER A 132 -4.71 -10.51 -7.60
C SER A 132 -5.89 -9.56 -7.82
N GLY A 133 -5.66 -8.32 -8.27
CA GLY A 133 -6.72 -7.36 -8.56
C GLY A 133 -7.62 -7.80 -9.73
N PRO A 134 -7.09 -7.94 -10.95
CA PRO A 134 -7.86 -8.43 -12.10
C PRO A 134 -8.49 -9.80 -11.87
N LEU A 135 -7.82 -10.71 -11.15
CA LEU A 135 -8.39 -12.01 -10.80
C LEU A 135 -9.62 -11.87 -9.90
N SER A 136 -9.61 -10.97 -8.91
CA SER A 136 -10.80 -10.75 -8.08
C SER A 136 -11.93 -10.07 -8.83
N ALA A 137 -11.63 -9.22 -9.82
CA ALA A 137 -12.65 -8.62 -10.67
C ALA A 137 -13.43 -9.67 -11.47
N SER A 138 -12.77 -10.73 -11.93
CA SER A 138 -13.44 -11.82 -12.70
C SER A 138 -14.40 -12.66 -11.87
N TRP A 139 -14.37 -12.58 -10.53
CA TRP A 139 -15.29 -13.29 -9.63
C TRP A 139 -16.55 -12.48 -9.26
N ILE A 140 -16.60 -11.22 -9.66
CA ILE A 140 -17.67 -10.27 -9.31
C ILE A 140 -18.65 -10.07 -10.48
N GLY A 141 -18.25 -10.47 -11.69
CA GLY A 141 -19.10 -10.55 -12.89
C GLY A 141 -19.71 -11.93 -13.02
#